data_880c0785c87c2edd7055e265dd685722
#
_entry.id   880c0785c87c2edd7055e265dd685722
#
_cell.length_a   1.000
_cell.length_b   1.000
_cell.length_c   1.000
_cell.angle_alpha   90.00
_cell.angle_beta   90.00
_cell.angle_gamma   90.00
#
_symmetry.space_group_name_H-M   'P 1'
#
loop_
_entity.id
_entity.type
_entity.pdbx_description
1 polymer ?
#
loop_
_entity_poly.entity_id
_entity_poly.type
_entity_poly.pdbx_seq_one_letter_code
_entity_poly.pdbx_strand_id
1 'polypeptide(L)'
;MGRSSAVQRQFNRSATSYDAHAHIQRSMADQLARSLADCKNKGFISDPSILEIGCGTGALTQILVNEWPSANITAIDIAPEMIEVASKRFRSAEHPGTANCTADRLRFLQADIEMWAVNATECSVDIIVSNACFQWLNSPQETLGHLRRMLRPGGLLIFTTFGPDTFREMHEAFDEVYRANGMESQRHGLSFHSPAQWEIMLQESGYSSFHCERSIHTEKYTSARDFLYSVKGMGASTTEAATIPGYSLRRLFTNMYKEYEDKFSTQGGVTATYDLLFIQSVAPY
;
A
#
# COMPACT_ATOMS: atom_id res chain seq x y z
N MET A 1 -1.98 -15.47 -16.80
CA MET A 1 -1.07 -15.07 -15.69
C MET A 1 -1.91 -14.25 -14.72
N GLY A 2 -1.96 -14.62 -13.43
CA GLY A 2 -2.80 -13.93 -12.44
C GLY A 2 -2.29 -12.50 -12.13
N ARG A 3 -3.17 -11.67 -11.54
CA ARG A 3 -2.88 -10.29 -11.10
C ARG A 3 -1.71 -10.26 -10.12
N SER A 4 -1.64 -11.15 -9.14
CA SER A 4 -0.52 -11.27 -8.18
C SER A 4 0.84 -11.42 -8.87
N SER A 5 0.94 -12.22 -9.94
CA SER A 5 2.19 -12.36 -10.71
C SER A 5 2.58 -11.09 -11.47
N ALA A 6 1.61 -10.26 -11.87
CA ALA A 6 1.88 -8.97 -12.50
C ALA A 6 2.40 -7.95 -11.48
N VAL A 7 1.76 -7.90 -10.31
CA VAL A 7 2.16 -7.08 -9.16
C VAL A 7 3.57 -7.41 -8.73
N GLN A 8 3.87 -8.71 -8.49
CA GLN A 8 5.20 -9.18 -8.14
C GLN A 8 6.28 -8.71 -9.12
N ARG A 9 6.04 -8.88 -10.44
CA ARG A 9 7.02 -8.45 -11.46
C ARG A 9 7.25 -6.94 -11.46
N GLN A 10 6.21 -6.14 -11.20
CA GLN A 10 6.35 -4.68 -11.16
C GLN A 10 7.21 -4.25 -9.97
N PHE A 11 6.91 -4.76 -8.78
CA PHE A 11 7.66 -4.45 -7.57
C PHE A 11 9.12 -4.98 -7.63
N ASN A 12 9.36 -6.15 -8.21
CA ASN A 12 10.72 -6.62 -8.46
C ASN A 12 11.52 -5.64 -9.32
N ARG A 13 10.92 -5.09 -10.37
CA ARG A 13 11.61 -4.12 -11.25
C ARG A 13 11.88 -2.77 -10.59
N SER A 14 11.03 -2.36 -9.66
CA SER A 14 11.15 -1.06 -9.00
C SER A 14 11.91 -1.11 -7.67
N ALA A 15 12.29 -2.28 -7.15
CA ALA A 15 12.83 -2.44 -5.82
C ALA A 15 14.01 -1.51 -5.51
N THR A 16 14.93 -1.30 -6.47
CA THR A 16 16.10 -0.42 -6.30
C THR A 16 15.78 1.08 -6.40
N SER A 17 14.70 1.46 -7.09
CA SER A 17 14.29 2.86 -7.27
C SER A 17 13.11 3.26 -6.37
N TYR A 18 12.48 2.30 -5.69
CA TYR A 18 11.25 2.47 -4.93
C TYR A 18 11.35 3.62 -3.92
N ASP A 19 12.39 3.60 -3.09
CA ASP A 19 12.57 4.60 -2.02
C ASP A 19 12.74 6.03 -2.54
N ALA A 20 13.23 6.21 -3.76
CA ALA A 20 13.35 7.53 -4.37
C ALA A 20 12.00 8.15 -4.76
N HIS A 21 10.98 7.33 -4.97
CA HIS A 21 9.65 7.76 -5.41
C HIS A 21 8.55 7.59 -4.35
N ALA A 22 8.81 6.86 -3.25
CA ALA A 22 7.82 6.47 -2.25
C ALA A 22 7.58 7.55 -1.16
N HIS A 23 7.51 8.84 -1.52
CA HIS A 23 7.32 9.94 -0.55
C HIS A 23 5.98 9.83 0.18
N ILE A 24 4.90 9.56 -0.56
CA ILE A 24 3.56 9.39 0.01
C ILE A 24 3.52 8.18 0.94
N GLN A 25 4.09 7.04 0.51
CA GLN A 25 4.12 5.82 1.33
C GLN A 25 4.92 6.02 2.62
N ARG A 26 5.97 6.85 2.61
CA ARG A 26 6.69 7.23 3.84
C ARG A 26 5.81 8.04 4.78
N SER A 27 5.10 9.04 4.27
CA SER A 27 4.15 9.82 5.09
C SER A 27 3.04 8.95 5.69
N MET A 28 2.54 7.96 4.93
CA MET A 28 1.58 6.97 5.42
C MET A 28 2.20 6.07 6.51
N ALA A 29 3.45 5.63 6.35
CA ALA A 29 4.17 4.85 7.36
C ALA A 29 4.40 5.65 8.65
N ASP A 30 4.70 6.95 8.56
CA ASP A 30 4.82 7.83 9.72
C ASP A 30 3.49 8.00 10.47
N GLN A 31 2.36 7.99 9.77
CA GLN A 31 1.04 8.01 10.40
C GLN A 31 0.78 6.69 11.15
N LEU A 32 1.07 5.55 10.54
CA LEU A 32 1.01 4.24 11.21
C LEU A 32 1.88 4.22 12.45
N ALA A 33 3.12 4.71 12.35
CA ALA A 33 4.05 4.78 13.47
C ALA A 33 3.49 5.53 14.67
N ARG A 34 2.90 6.72 14.43
CA ARG A 34 2.27 7.52 15.50
C ARG A 34 1.14 6.79 16.18
N SER A 35 0.24 6.18 15.41
CA SER A 35 -0.88 5.42 15.96
C SER A 35 -0.43 4.18 16.75
N LEU A 36 0.58 3.48 16.25
CA LEU A 36 1.16 2.33 16.94
C LEU A 36 1.87 2.73 18.25
N ALA A 37 2.58 3.86 18.28
CA ALA A 37 3.17 4.41 19.50
C ALA A 37 2.09 4.78 20.54
N ASP A 38 0.96 5.31 20.10
CA ASP A 38 -0.19 5.60 20.99
C ASP A 38 -0.78 4.32 21.60
N CYS A 39 -0.89 3.25 20.81
CA CYS A 39 -1.33 1.94 21.30
C CYS A 39 -0.37 1.39 22.36
N LYS A 40 0.93 1.48 22.12
CA LYS A 40 1.97 1.08 23.08
C LYS A 40 1.87 1.88 24.38
N ASN A 41 1.77 3.20 24.30
CA ASN A 41 1.68 4.10 25.45
C ASN A 41 0.42 3.83 26.31
N LYS A 42 -0.66 3.33 25.70
CA LYS A 42 -1.87 2.89 26.40
C LYS A 42 -1.75 1.50 27.03
N GLY A 43 -0.57 0.87 26.94
CA GLY A 43 -0.30 -0.43 27.55
C GLY A 43 -0.89 -1.61 26.79
N PHE A 44 -1.05 -1.48 25.45
CA PHE A 44 -1.69 -2.50 24.63
C PHE A 44 -0.95 -3.84 24.73
N ILE A 45 0.37 -3.90 24.47
CA ILE A 45 1.20 -5.11 24.67
C ILE A 45 2.67 -4.68 24.76
N SER A 46 3.46 -5.27 25.68
CA SER A 46 4.89 -4.95 25.83
C SER A 46 5.77 -5.60 24.77
N ASP A 47 5.52 -6.87 24.44
CA ASP A 47 6.32 -7.68 23.51
C ASP A 47 5.41 -8.34 22.46
N PRO A 48 4.83 -7.58 21.50
CA PRO A 48 3.87 -8.11 20.57
C PRO A 48 4.47 -9.07 19.55
N SER A 49 3.66 -10.04 19.11
CA SER A 49 3.87 -10.76 17.86
C SER A 49 3.23 -9.95 16.73
N ILE A 50 4.05 -9.46 15.80
CA ILE A 50 3.63 -8.55 14.72
C ILE A 50 3.75 -9.24 13.36
N LEU A 51 2.70 -9.16 12.55
CA LEU A 51 2.73 -9.50 11.13
C LEU A 51 2.69 -8.21 10.32
N GLU A 52 3.74 -7.92 9.59
CA GLU A 52 3.79 -6.85 8.60
C GLU A 52 3.51 -7.41 7.21
N ILE A 53 2.50 -6.86 6.51
CA ILE A 53 2.08 -7.27 5.17
C ILE A 53 2.48 -6.23 4.14
N GLY A 54 3.22 -6.67 3.10
CA GLY A 54 3.77 -5.79 2.07
C GLY A 54 4.90 -4.93 2.62
N CYS A 55 5.91 -5.55 3.22
CA CYS A 55 7.00 -4.81 3.88
C CYS A 55 7.87 -4.00 2.90
N GLY A 56 7.80 -4.28 1.60
CA GLY A 56 8.56 -3.58 0.58
C GLY A 56 10.06 -3.57 0.88
N THR A 57 10.66 -2.39 0.85
CA THR A 57 12.09 -2.17 1.17
C THR A 57 12.38 -2.12 2.67
N GLY A 58 11.40 -2.38 3.54
CA GLY A 58 11.57 -2.45 4.99
C GLY A 58 11.49 -1.11 5.73
N ALA A 59 10.87 -0.09 5.14
CA ALA A 59 10.76 1.23 5.77
C ALA A 59 9.88 1.20 7.05
N LEU A 60 8.69 0.58 6.98
CA LEU A 60 7.83 0.40 8.15
C LEU A 60 8.44 -0.64 9.11
N THR A 61 9.05 -1.71 8.60
CA THR A 61 9.76 -2.70 9.43
C THR A 61 10.78 -2.03 10.35
N GLN A 62 11.52 -1.04 9.83
CA GLN A 62 12.51 -0.28 10.63
C GLN A 62 11.84 0.46 11.80
N ILE A 63 10.68 1.06 11.56
CA ILE A 63 9.93 1.75 12.60
C ILE A 63 9.45 0.75 13.66
N LEU A 64 8.90 -0.39 13.24
CA LEU A 64 8.43 -1.45 14.15
C LEU A 64 9.55 -1.99 15.05
N VAL A 65 10.72 -2.25 14.49
CA VAL A 65 11.89 -2.71 15.25
C VAL A 65 12.34 -1.68 16.28
N ASN A 66 12.34 -0.41 15.92
CA ASN A 66 12.73 0.67 16.83
C ASN A 66 11.72 0.87 17.96
N GLU A 67 10.41 0.80 17.63
CA GLU A 67 9.35 0.97 18.62
C GLU A 67 9.22 -0.22 19.57
N TRP A 68 9.39 -1.45 19.07
CA TRP A 68 9.31 -2.68 19.84
C TRP A 68 10.57 -3.56 19.65
N PRO A 69 11.68 -3.22 20.32
CA PRO A 69 12.92 -3.99 20.16
C PRO A 69 12.81 -5.46 20.58
N SER A 70 11.84 -5.79 21.44
CA SER A 70 11.57 -7.15 21.91
C SER A 70 10.48 -7.91 21.16
N ALA A 71 9.80 -7.25 20.21
CA ALA A 71 8.72 -7.88 19.42
C ALA A 71 9.24 -9.01 18.53
N ASN A 72 8.37 -9.99 18.26
CA ASN A 72 8.59 -10.97 17.21
C ASN A 72 7.91 -10.48 15.93
N ILE A 73 8.68 -10.12 14.92
CA ILE A 73 8.17 -9.50 13.69
C ILE A 73 8.34 -10.47 12.52
N THR A 74 7.23 -10.80 11.86
CA THR A 74 7.26 -11.47 10.55
C THR A 74 6.85 -10.45 9.50
N ALA A 75 7.77 -10.12 8.60
CA ALA A 75 7.56 -9.16 7.52
C ALA A 75 7.44 -9.91 6.18
N ILE A 76 6.27 -9.80 5.54
CA ILE A 76 5.93 -10.52 4.31
C ILE A 76 5.90 -9.57 3.13
N ASP A 77 6.48 -9.99 2.00
CA ASP A 77 6.26 -9.36 0.70
C ASP A 77 6.18 -10.42 -0.41
N ILE A 78 5.40 -10.15 -1.44
CA ILE A 78 5.27 -11.03 -2.59
C ILE A 78 6.50 -10.96 -3.51
N ALA A 79 7.22 -9.84 -3.50
CA ALA A 79 8.34 -9.53 -4.38
C ALA A 79 9.70 -9.89 -3.73
N PRO A 80 10.39 -10.93 -4.20
CA PRO A 80 11.69 -11.33 -3.64
C PRO A 80 12.74 -10.23 -3.67
N GLU A 81 12.76 -9.37 -4.70
CA GLU A 81 13.71 -8.25 -4.77
C GLU A 81 13.47 -7.20 -3.67
N MET A 82 12.21 -6.98 -3.28
CA MET A 82 11.87 -6.14 -2.12
C MET A 82 12.41 -6.74 -0.82
N ILE A 83 12.19 -8.04 -0.61
CA ILE A 83 12.72 -8.79 0.55
C ILE A 83 14.26 -8.72 0.60
N GLU A 84 14.92 -8.79 -0.55
CA GLU A 84 16.39 -8.69 -0.60
C GLU A 84 16.86 -7.29 -0.17
N VAL A 85 16.22 -6.23 -0.66
CA VAL A 85 16.54 -4.84 -0.27
C VAL A 85 16.28 -4.64 1.23
N ALA A 86 15.12 -5.07 1.74
CA ALA A 86 14.80 -5.02 3.16
C ALA A 86 15.83 -5.76 4.00
N SER A 87 16.15 -7.02 3.64
CA SER A 87 17.11 -7.83 4.38
C SER A 87 18.52 -7.20 4.41
N LYS A 88 18.96 -6.58 3.32
CA LYS A 88 20.25 -5.86 3.28
C LYS A 88 20.24 -4.65 4.21
N ARG A 89 19.14 -3.90 4.28
CA ARG A 89 18.98 -2.75 5.20
C ARG A 89 19.24 -3.15 6.66
N PHE A 90 18.75 -4.30 7.08
CA PHE A 90 18.90 -4.77 8.46
C PHE A 90 20.23 -5.51 8.74
N ARG A 91 20.97 -5.93 7.71
CA ARG A 91 22.31 -6.55 7.85
C ARG A 91 23.44 -5.52 7.83
N SER A 92 23.24 -4.35 7.26
CA SER A 92 24.28 -3.33 7.15
C SER A 92 24.51 -2.66 8.51
N ALA A 93 25.77 -2.61 8.95
CA ALA A 93 26.21 -1.99 10.21
C ALA A 93 25.95 -0.46 10.29
N GLU A 94 25.40 0.13 9.24
CA GLU A 94 25.14 1.58 9.12
C GLU A 94 23.85 2.02 9.85
N HIS A 95 23.09 1.09 10.43
CA HIS A 95 21.87 1.39 11.19
C HIS A 95 22.06 1.02 12.67
N PRO A 96 22.60 1.92 13.51
CA PRO A 96 22.90 1.64 14.91
C PRO A 96 21.69 1.22 15.76
N GLY A 97 20.47 1.56 15.33
CA GLY A 97 19.23 1.16 16.03
C GLY A 97 18.82 -0.29 15.85
N THR A 98 19.39 -1.01 14.86
CA THR A 98 19.03 -2.42 14.59
C THR A 98 19.93 -3.44 15.29
N ALA A 99 21.04 -2.99 15.88
CA ALA A 99 21.99 -3.87 16.57
C ALA A 99 21.38 -4.64 17.77
N ASN A 100 20.24 -4.21 18.28
CA ASN A 100 19.52 -4.86 19.39
C ASN A 100 18.41 -5.81 18.94
N CYS A 101 18.03 -5.84 17.65
CA CYS A 101 17.11 -6.85 17.14
C CYS A 101 17.91 -8.13 16.89
N THR A 102 17.76 -9.11 17.76
CA THR A 102 18.37 -10.41 17.54
C THR A 102 17.82 -11.02 16.26
N ALA A 103 18.68 -11.61 15.44
CA ALA A 103 18.32 -12.24 14.15
C ALA A 103 17.14 -13.24 14.26
N ASP A 104 16.85 -13.70 15.48
CA ASP A 104 15.77 -14.62 15.79
C ASP A 104 14.38 -13.97 15.88
N ARG A 105 14.29 -12.64 16.02
CA ARG A 105 13.03 -11.94 16.25
C ARG A 105 12.46 -11.24 15.03
N LEU A 106 13.27 -10.95 14.01
CA LEU A 106 12.85 -10.38 12.74
C LEU A 106 13.01 -11.41 11.62
N ARG A 107 11.91 -11.80 11.03
CA ARG A 107 11.89 -12.74 9.91
C ARG A 107 11.28 -12.08 8.67
N PHE A 108 12.04 -12.07 7.59
CA PHE A 108 11.54 -11.73 6.26
C PHE A 108 11.04 -12.98 5.54
N LEU A 109 9.87 -12.92 4.95
CA LEU A 109 9.24 -14.04 4.25
C LEU A 109 8.73 -13.60 2.89
N GLN A 110 9.23 -14.20 1.82
CA GLN A 110 8.63 -14.05 0.50
C GLN A 110 7.36 -14.91 0.40
N ALA A 111 6.20 -14.28 0.35
CA ALA A 111 4.92 -14.97 0.20
C ALA A 111 3.85 -14.04 -0.37
N ASP A 112 2.88 -14.63 -1.07
CA ASP A 112 1.59 -13.98 -1.35
C ASP A 112 0.71 -14.14 -0.12
N ILE A 113 0.34 -13.02 0.51
CA ILE A 113 -0.45 -13.03 1.75
C ILE A 113 -1.81 -13.72 1.58
N GLU A 114 -2.45 -13.58 0.41
CA GLU A 114 -3.74 -14.20 0.13
C GLU A 114 -3.66 -15.73 0.18
N MET A 115 -2.55 -16.29 -0.29
CA MET A 115 -2.31 -17.74 -0.25
C MET A 115 -1.75 -18.21 1.10
N TRP A 116 -0.86 -17.42 1.67
CA TRP A 116 -0.17 -17.79 2.91
C TRP A 116 -1.10 -17.77 4.13
N ALA A 117 -1.99 -16.77 4.22
CA ALA A 117 -2.91 -16.61 5.36
C ALA A 117 -3.95 -17.75 5.47
N VAL A 118 -4.24 -18.46 4.38
CA VAL A 118 -5.20 -19.60 4.38
C VAL A 118 -4.80 -20.67 5.40
N ASN A 119 -3.49 -20.98 5.49
CA ASN A 119 -2.95 -22.03 6.34
C ASN A 119 -2.17 -21.48 7.55
N ALA A 120 -2.26 -20.19 7.81
CA ALA A 120 -1.55 -19.57 8.92
C ALA A 120 -2.17 -20.00 10.27
N THR A 121 -1.34 -20.02 11.32
CA THR A 121 -1.75 -20.39 12.68
C THR A 121 -2.76 -19.39 13.22
N GLU A 122 -3.88 -19.89 13.75
CA GLU A 122 -4.91 -19.07 14.40
C GLU A 122 -4.40 -18.50 15.72
N CYS A 123 -4.93 -17.35 16.14
CA CYS A 123 -4.60 -16.67 17.40
C CYS A 123 -3.08 -16.58 17.67
N SER A 124 -2.29 -16.30 16.62
CA SER A 124 -0.82 -16.34 16.69
C SER A 124 -0.18 -14.97 16.77
N VAL A 125 -0.90 -13.90 16.37
CA VAL A 125 -0.37 -12.54 16.31
C VAL A 125 -1.22 -11.56 17.10
N ASP A 126 -0.57 -10.53 17.63
CA ASP A 126 -1.22 -9.47 18.39
C ASP A 126 -1.54 -8.25 17.53
N ILE A 127 -0.66 -7.98 16.55
CA ILE A 127 -0.80 -6.84 15.63
C ILE A 127 -0.58 -7.32 14.20
N ILE A 128 -1.50 -6.96 13.32
CA ILE A 128 -1.29 -7.03 11.86
C ILE A 128 -1.21 -5.60 11.35
N VAL A 129 -0.12 -5.27 10.67
CA VAL A 129 0.12 -3.94 10.12
C VAL A 129 0.45 -4.01 8.64
N SER A 130 0.00 -3.00 7.88
CA SER A 130 0.29 -2.92 6.45
C SER A 130 0.33 -1.46 5.98
N ASN A 131 1.34 -1.10 5.21
CA ASN A 131 1.45 0.22 4.63
C ASN A 131 1.29 0.19 3.10
N ALA A 132 0.26 0.82 2.59
CA ALA A 132 0.01 0.99 1.14
C ALA A 132 0.10 -0.34 0.36
N CYS A 133 -0.45 -1.44 0.90
CA CYS A 133 -0.41 -2.76 0.27
C CYS A 133 -1.81 -3.30 -0.07
N PHE A 134 -2.83 -3.05 0.76
CA PHE A 134 -4.14 -3.70 0.63
C PHE A 134 -4.91 -3.39 -0.66
N GLN A 135 -4.60 -2.31 -1.35
CA GLN A 135 -5.14 -2.02 -2.70
C GLN A 135 -4.72 -3.06 -3.77
N TRP A 136 -3.73 -3.88 -3.47
CA TRP A 136 -3.21 -4.91 -4.38
C TRP A 136 -3.88 -6.27 -4.20
N LEU A 137 -4.65 -6.46 -3.13
CA LEU A 137 -5.37 -7.71 -2.88
C LEU A 137 -6.39 -7.98 -4.00
N ASN A 138 -6.48 -9.25 -4.41
CA ASN A 138 -7.49 -9.71 -5.37
C ASN A 138 -8.82 -10.00 -4.67
N SER A 139 -8.75 -10.61 -3.49
CA SER A 139 -9.88 -11.01 -2.65
C SER A 139 -9.76 -10.40 -1.25
N PRO A 140 -9.89 -9.06 -1.10
CA PRO A 140 -9.67 -8.40 0.18
C PRO A 140 -10.62 -8.93 1.28
N GLN A 141 -11.88 -9.21 0.96
CA GLN A 141 -12.86 -9.77 1.89
C GLN A 141 -12.39 -11.11 2.49
N GLU A 142 -11.97 -12.06 1.64
CA GLU A 142 -11.49 -13.37 2.09
C GLU A 142 -10.21 -13.24 2.91
N THR A 143 -9.30 -12.39 2.43
CA THR A 143 -8.03 -12.13 3.11
C THR A 143 -8.26 -11.56 4.50
N LEU A 144 -9.15 -10.57 4.66
CA LEU A 144 -9.52 -10.03 5.96
C LEU A 144 -10.05 -11.10 6.91
N GLY A 145 -10.88 -12.04 6.42
CA GLY A 145 -11.37 -13.17 7.19
C GLY A 145 -10.22 -14.08 7.68
N HIS A 146 -9.24 -14.36 6.83
CA HIS A 146 -8.07 -15.14 7.24
C HIS A 146 -7.19 -14.38 8.25
N LEU A 147 -6.95 -13.10 8.04
CA LEU A 147 -6.20 -12.25 8.97
C LEU A 147 -6.89 -12.15 10.33
N ARG A 148 -8.23 -12.07 10.33
CA ARG A 148 -9.02 -12.05 11.56
C ARG A 148 -8.80 -13.32 12.41
N ARG A 149 -8.73 -14.50 11.79
CA ARG A 149 -8.44 -15.77 12.50
C ARG A 149 -7.05 -15.80 13.13
N MET A 150 -6.08 -15.16 12.49
CA MET A 150 -4.70 -15.08 12.99
C MET A 150 -4.56 -14.19 14.22
N LEU A 151 -5.39 -13.15 14.32
CA LEU A 151 -5.36 -12.24 15.46
C LEU A 151 -5.84 -12.91 16.74
N ARG A 152 -5.12 -12.68 17.83
CA ARG A 152 -5.57 -13.01 19.18
C ARG A 152 -6.82 -12.19 19.55
N PRO A 153 -7.63 -12.65 20.51
CA PRO A 153 -8.72 -11.84 21.05
C PRO A 153 -8.21 -10.46 21.47
N GLY A 154 -8.88 -9.39 21.05
CA GLY A 154 -8.44 -8.01 21.26
C GLY A 154 -7.28 -7.56 20.39
N GLY A 155 -6.76 -8.41 19.49
CA GLY A 155 -5.66 -8.07 18.59
C GLY A 155 -6.03 -7.00 17.57
N LEU A 156 -5.03 -6.27 17.08
CA LEU A 156 -5.15 -5.07 16.26
C LEU A 156 -4.83 -5.35 14.79
N LEU A 157 -5.73 -4.97 13.89
CA LEU A 157 -5.43 -4.77 12.47
C LEU A 157 -5.34 -3.26 12.21
N ILE A 158 -4.23 -2.83 11.64
CA ILE A 158 -4.01 -1.43 11.28
C ILE A 158 -3.33 -1.33 9.92
N PHE A 159 -3.89 -0.53 9.01
CA PHE A 159 -3.30 -0.39 7.69
C PHE A 159 -3.59 0.95 7.05
N THR A 160 -2.75 1.32 6.10
CA THR A 160 -3.01 2.42 5.18
C THR A 160 -3.25 1.90 3.78
N THR A 161 -4.10 2.60 3.05
CA THR A 161 -4.39 2.32 1.65
C THR A 161 -4.81 3.59 0.93
N PHE A 162 -5.05 3.50 -0.37
CA PHE A 162 -5.56 4.62 -1.16
C PHE A 162 -7.07 4.54 -1.29
N GLY A 163 -7.69 5.72 -1.31
CA GLY A 163 -9.13 5.90 -1.53
C GLY A 163 -9.48 6.28 -2.97
N PRO A 164 -10.79 6.38 -3.25
CA PRO A 164 -11.33 6.49 -4.62
C PRO A 164 -10.93 7.78 -5.37
N ASP A 165 -10.59 8.85 -4.65
CA ASP A 165 -10.19 10.13 -5.27
C ASP A 165 -8.70 10.19 -5.64
N THR A 166 -7.94 9.09 -5.43
CA THR A 166 -6.53 9.01 -5.83
C THR A 166 -6.41 9.11 -7.34
N PHE A 167 -5.55 10.06 -7.80
CA PHE A 167 -5.28 10.36 -9.22
C PHE A 167 -6.52 10.86 -9.99
N ARG A 168 -7.45 11.53 -9.32
CA ARG A 168 -8.67 12.06 -9.94
C ARG A 168 -8.38 12.91 -11.17
N GLU A 169 -7.30 13.71 -11.15
CA GLU A 169 -6.88 14.55 -12.27
C GLU A 169 -6.54 13.72 -13.51
N MET A 170 -5.85 12.59 -13.31
CA MET A 170 -5.52 11.66 -14.40
C MET A 170 -6.79 11.02 -14.98
N HIS A 171 -7.71 10.57 -14.11
CA HIS A 171 -8.96 9.96 -14.55
C HIS A 171 -9.81 10.96 -15.32
N GLU A 172 -9.92 12.20 -14.84
CA GLU A 172 -10.66 13.25 -15.50
C GLU A 172 -10.05 13.62 -16.87
N ALA A 173 -8.71 13.68 -16.96
CA ALA A 173 -8.03 13.93 -18.24
C ALA A 173 -8.24 12.78 -19.25
N PHE A 174 -8.25 11.52 -18.82
CA PHE A 174 -8.62 10.40 -19.70
C PHE A 174 -10.07 10.47 -20.15
N ASP A 175 -11.00 10.77 -19.25
CA ASP A 175 -12.43 10.89 -19.56
C ASP A 175 -12.69 11.97 -20.62
N GLU A 176 -11.97 13.09 -20.58
CA GLU A 176 -12.08 14.14 -21.62
C GLU A 176 -11.59 13.63 -22.98
N VAL A 177 -10.45 12.91 -23.00
CA VAL A 177 -9.95 12.33 -24.26
C VAL A 177 -10.94 11.33 -24.84
N TYR A 178 -11.54 10.47 -24.02
CA TYR A 178 -12.55 9.52 -24.46
C TYR A 178 -13.78 10.23 -25.01
N ARG A 179 -14.31 11.23 -24.28
CA ARG A 179 -15.47 12.03 -24.69
C ARG A 179 -15.24 12.76 -26.00
N ALA A 180 -14.07 13.41 -26.15
CA ALA A 180 -13.73 14.16 -27.38
C ALA A 180 -13.61 13.29 -28.62
N ASN A 181 -13.38 11.97 -28.45
CA ASN A 181 -13.28 11.02 -29.56
C ASN A 181 -14.52 10.11 -29.71
N GLY A 182 -15.61 10.39 -28.97
CA GLY A 182 -16.85 9.60 -29.02
C GLY A 182 -16.66 8.14 -28.56
N MET A 183 -15.68 7.90 -27.66
CA MET A 183 -15.36 6.59 -27.12
C MET A 183 -15.97 6.40 -25.73
N GLU A 184 -16.25 5.16 -25.37
CA GLU A 184 -16.62 4.80 -24.01
C GLU A 184 -15.44 4.98 -23.08
N SER A 185 -15.67 5.63 -21.92
CA SER A 185 -14.63 5.88 -20.93
C SER A 185 -14.14 4.57 -20.31
N GLN A 186 -12.82 4.45 -20.18
CA GLN A 186 -12.18 3.31 -19.52
C GLN A 186 -11.29 3.79 -18.39
N ARG A 187 -11.30 3.05 -17.28
CA ARG A 187 -10.47 3.39 -16.13
C ARG A 187 -9.01 2.98 -16.36
N HIS A 188 -8.11 3.92 -16.15
CA HIS A 188 -6.68 3.71 -16.14
C HIS A 188 -6.18 3.69 -14.69
N GLY A 189 -5.41 2.66 -14.33
CA GLY A 189 -4.95 2.43 -12.96
C GLY A 189 -5.91 1.57 -12.13
N LEU A 190 -5.61 1.46 -10.84
CA LEU A 190 -6.40 0.66 -9.90
C LEU A 190 -7.72 1.35 -9.53
N SER A 191 -8.71 0.52 -9.24
CA SER A 191 -9.91 0.95 -8.51
C SER A 191 -9.65 0.80 -7.02
N PHE A 192 -9.89 1.86 -6.25
CA PHE A 192 -9.69 1.87 -4.81
C PHE A 192 -11.02 1.79 -4.08
N HIS A 193 -11.05 1.03 -2.98
CA HIS A 193 -12.23 0.92 -2.13
C HIS A 193 -12.43 2.19 -1.30
N SER A 194 -13.69 2.59 -1.15
CA SER A 194 -14.08 3.68 -0.26
C SER A 194 -14.00 3.26 1.23
N PRO A 195 -14.00 4.22 2.17
CA PRO A 195 -14.12 3.92 3.61
C PRO A 195 -15.30 3.02 3.93
N ALA A 196 -16.47 3.28 3.34
CA ALA A 196 -17.67 2.47 3.56
C ALA A 196 -17.54 1.02 3.07
N GLN A 197 -16.85 0.80 1.95
CA GLN A 197 -16.59 -0.56 1.46
C GLN A 197 -15.62 -1.31 2.39
N TRP A 198 -14.58 -0.63 2.90
CA TRP A 198 -13.68 -1.23 3.89
C TRP A 198 -14.40 -1.57 5.20
N GLU A 199 -15.29 -0.67 5.67
CA GLU A 199 -16.10 -0.91 6.86
C GLU A 199 -16.95 -2.16 6.73
N ILE A 200 -17.68 -2.30 5.61
CA ILE A 200 -18.51 -3.48 5.32
C ILE A 200 -17.66 -4.75 5.33
N MET A 201 -16.53 -4.74 4.60
CA MET A 201 -15.64 -5.91 4.52
C MET A 201 -15.08 -6.31 5.89
N LEU A 202 -14.72 -5.35 6.74
CA LEU A 202 -14.22 -5.62 8.08
C LEU A 202 -15.32 -6.18 9.00
N GLN A 203 -16.52 -5.60 8.96
CA GLN A 203 -17.67 -6.10 9.73
C GLN A 203 -18.05 -7.52 9.34
N GLU A 204 -18.15 -7.79 8.04
CA GLU A 204 -18.45 -9.14 7.52
C GLU A 204 -17.34 -10.15 7.81
N SER A 205 -16.10 -9.70 7.97
CA SER A 205 -14.96 -10.54 8.39
C SER A 205 -14.89 -10.76 9.91
N GLY A 206 -15.84 -10.21 10.68
CA GLY A 206 -15.95 -10.43 12.12
C GLY A 206 -15.04 -9.56 12.99
N TYR A 207 -14.63 -8.39 12.51
CA TYR A 207 -13.99 -7.39 13.35
C TYR A 207 -15.01 -6.62 14.17
N SER A 208 -14.64 -6.20 15.40
CA SER A 208 -15.58 -5.62 16.38
C SER A 208 -15.65 -4.09 16.32
N SER A 209 -14.70 -3.43 15.67
CA SER A 209 -14.64 -1.97 15.58
C SER A 209 -14.11 -1.56 14.22
N PHE A 210 -14.45 -0.35 13.81
CA PHE A 210 -13.93 0.29 12.61
C PHE A 210 -13.61 1.75 12.94
N HIS A 211 -12.38 2.16 12.65
CA HIS A 211 -11.96 3.55 12.65
C HIS A 211 -11.26 3.85 11.34
N CYS A 212 -11.67 4.93 10.68
CA CYS A 212 -11.05 5.37 9.43
C CYS A 212 -10.79 6.88 9.48
N GLU A 213 -9.53 7.25 9.28
CA GLU A 213 -9.15 8.63 8.98
C GLU A 213 -8.90 8.72 7.47
N ARG A 214 -9.49 9.74 6.84
CA ARG A 214 -9.30 10.06 5.43
C ARG A 214 -8.63 11.40 5.29
N SER A 215 -7.58 11.47 4.48
CA SER A 215 -6.90 12.74 4.17
C SER A 215 -6.59 12.85 2.69
N ILE A 216 -6.81 14.05 2.14
CA ILE A 216 -6.46 14.37 0.76
C ILE A 216 -5.09 15.03 0.76
N HIS A 217 -4.15 14.42 0.07
CA HIS A 217 -2.81 14.94 -0.12
C HIS A 217 -2.58 15.30 -1.59
N THR A 218 -1.93 16.43 -1.84
CA THR A 218 -1.67 16.90 -3.21
C THR A 218 -0.16 17.06 -3.40
N GLU A 219 0.38 16.36 -4.37
CA GLU A 219 1.78 16.45 -4.79
C GLU A 219 1.92 17.27 -6.07
N LYS A 220 3.07 17.96 -6.21
CA LYS A 220 3.40 18.72 -7.41
C LYS A 220 4.44 17.97 -8.25
N TYR A 221 4.23 17.98 -9.55
CA TYR A 221 5.14 17.40 -10.54
C TYR A 221 5.44 18.42 -11.62
N THR A 222 6.60 18.32 -12.25
CA THR A 222 7.00 19.24 -13.33
C THR A 222 6.12 19.13 -14.56
N SER A 223 5.57 17.93 -14.81
CA SER A 223 4.63 17.65 -15.91
C SER A 223 3.73 16.46 -15.59
N ALA A 224 2.64 16.29 -16.34
CA ALA A 224 1.80 15.10 -16.29
C ALA A 224 2.60 13.80 -16.64
N ARG A 225 3.59 13.93 -17.50
CA ARG A 225 4.48 12.82 -17.85
C ARG A 225 5.36 12.41 -16.67
N ASP A 226 5.93 13.37 -15.92
CA ASP A 226 6.78 13.10 -14.76
C ASP A 226 5.97 12.49 -13.61
N PHE A 227 4.73 12.94 -13.43
CA PHE A 227 3.80 12.30 -12.51
C PHE A 227 3.62 10.80 -12.85
N LEU A 228 3.25 10.48 -14.09
CA LEU A 228 3.07 9.08 -14.48
C LEU A 228 4.38 8.26 -14.44
N TYR A 229 5.51 8.90 -14.70
CA TYR A 229 6.82 8.28 -14.53
C TYR A 229 7.11 7.93 -13.08
N SER A 230 6.77 8.82 -12.15
CA SER A 230 6.87 8.56 -10.71
C SER A 230 5.98 7.37 -10.28
N VAL A 231 4.71 7.35 -10.71
CA VAL A 231 3.79 6.23 -10.45
C VAL A 231 4.36 4.90 -10.96
N LYS A 232 4.94 4.91 -12.16
CA LYS A 232 5.62 3.74 -12.74
C LYS A 232 6.86 3.33 -11.94
N GLY A 233 7.64 4.29 -11.47
CA GLY A 233 8.84 4.08 -10.65
C GLY A 233 8.54 3.39 -9.31
N MET A 234 7.34 3.61 -8.77
CA MET A 234 6.82 2.93 -7.57
C MET A 234 6.23 1.53 -7.86
N GLY A 235 6.27 1.02 -9.10
CA GLY A 235 5.64 -0.25 -9.44
C GLY A 235 4.10 -0.20 -9.50
N ALA A 236 3.50 1.00 -9.45
CA ALA A 236 2.04 1.18 -9.35
C ALA A 236 1.34 1.36 -10.72
N SER A 237 2.00 1.03 -11.83
CA SER A 237 1.52 1.26 -13.20
C SER A 237 0.72 0.07 -13.78
N THR A 238 -0.33 -0.38 -13.10
CA THR A 238 -1.28 -1.30 -13.73
C THR A 238 -2.29 -0.53 -14.57
N THR A 239 -2.63 -1.05 -15.75
CA THR A 239 -3.80 -0.57 -16.50
C THR A 239 -4.75 -1.73 -16.72
N GLU A 240 -6.00 -1.53 -16.39
CA GLU A 240 -7.10 -2.45 -16.68
C GLU A 240 -7.75 -2.11 -18.02
N ALA A 241 -7.34 -0.99 -18.65
CA ALA A 241 -7.91 -0.52 -19.90
C ALA A 241 -7.62 -1.50 -21.06
N ALA A 242 -8.68 -1.85 -21.76
CA ALA A 242 -8.59 -2.66 -22.99
C ALA A 242 -8.00 -1.87 -24.15
N THR A 243 -7.43 -2.57 -25.12
CA THR A 243 -6.97 -1.97 -26.37
C THR A 243 -8.18 -1.47 -27.17
N ILE A 244 -8.18 -0.19 -27.57
CA ILE A 244 -9.27 0.39 -28.36
C ILE A 244 -8.96 0.18 -29.85
N PRO A 245 -9.80 -0.53 -30.60
CA PRO A 245 -9.59 -0.71 -32.03
C PRO A 245 -9.51 0.63 -32.75
N GLY A 246 -8.46 0.83 -33.55
CA GLY A 246 -8.26 2.05 -34.34
C GLY A 246 -7.72 3.27 -33.59
N TYR A 247 -7.47 3.17 -32.27
CA TYR A 247 -6.89 4.26 -31.50
C TYR A 247 -5.60 3.80 -30.79
N SER A 248 -4.47 4.43 -31.12
CA SER A 248 -3.19 3.98 -30.55
C SER A 248 -3.02 4.46 -29.10
N LEU A 249 -2.48 3.59 -28.24
CA LEU A 249 -2.15 3.95 -26.85
C LEU A 249 -1.24 5.20 -26.78
N ARG A 250 -0.28 5.32 -27.70
CA ARG A 250 0.60 6.51 -27.75
C ARG A 250 -0.20 7.79 -27.95
N ARG A 251 -1.20 7.80 -28.84
CA ARG A 251 -2.08 8.96 -29.09
C ARG A 251 -2.94 9.23 -27.86
N LEU A 252 -3.49 8.18 -27.24
CA LEU A 252 -4.29 8.30 -26.03
C LEU A 252 -3.52 9.02 -24.91
N PHE A 253 -2.32 8.53 -24.60
CA PHE A 253 -1.50 9.14 -23.54
C PHE A 253 -1.01 10.54 -23.92
N THR A 254 -0.67 10.80 -25.18
CA THR A 254 -0.26 12.14 -25.62
C THR A 254 -1.40 13.15 -25.44
N ASN A 255 -2.62 12.78 -25.80
CA ASN A 255 -3.80 13.65 -25.63
C ASN A 255 -4.14 13.80 -24.13
N MET A 256 -4.06 12.73 -23.35
CA MET A 256 -4.28 12.81 -21.90
C MET A 256 -3.29 13.74 -21.22
N TYR A 257 -2.00 13.70 -21.55
CA TYR A 257 -1.02 14.65 -21.00
C TYR A 257 -1.40 16.10 -21.29
N LYS A 258 -1.85 16.37 -22.52
CA LYS A 258 -2.30 17.71 -22.90
C LYS A 258 -3.52 18.14 -22.08
N GLU A 259 -4.56 17.30 -22.01
CA GLU A 259 -5.76 17.60 -21.21
C GLU A 259 -5.43 17.77 -19.72
N TYR A 260 -4.52 16.97 -19.20
CA TYR A 260 -4.07 17.08 -17.82
C TYR A 260 -3.39 18.43 -17.57
N GLU A 261 -2.45 18.82 -18.44
CA GLU A 261 -1.71 20.08 -18.32
C GLU A 261 -2.62 21.28 -18.55
N ASP A 262 -3.55 21.21 -19.51
CA ASP A 262 -4.51 22.29 -19.77
C ASP A 262 -5.45 22.54 -18.57
N LYS A 263 -5.87 21.50 -17.83
CA LYS A 263 -6.82 21.61 -16.71
C LYS A 263 -6.16 21.81 -15.34
N PHE A 264 -5.05 21.14 -15.09
CA PHE A 264 -4.48 21.01 -13.74
C PHE A 264 -3.09 21.62 -13.57
N SER A 265 -2.69 22.47 -14.51
CA SER A 265 -1.46 23.26 -14.37
C SER A 265 -1.56 24.25 -13.22
N THR A 266 -0.45 24.34 -12.50
CA THR A 266 -0.23 25.31 -11.43
C THR A 266 1.08 26.05 -11.68
N GLN A 267 1.39 27.07 -10.87
CA GLN A 267 2.68 27.71 -10.97
C GLN A 267 3.79 26.69 -10.65
N GLY A 268 4.53 26.29 -11.67
CA GLY A 268 5.68 25.37 -11.58
C GLY A 268 5.37 23.90 -11.93
N GLY A 269 4.24 23.60 -12.59
CA GLY A 269 3.93 22.24 -13.08
C GLY A 269 2.47 21.84 -12.91
N VAL A 270 2.22 20.58 -12.63
CA VAL A 270 0.89 20.00 -12.43
C VAL A 270 0.74 19.44 -11.03
N THR A 271 -0.50 19.23 -10.59
CA THR A 271 -0.80 18.57 -9.31
C THR A 271 -1.39 17.19 -9.52
N ALA A 272 -1.10 16.26 -8.61
CA ALA A 272 -1.77 14.98 -8.51
C ALA A 272 -2.31 14.77 -7.08
N THR A 273 -3.56 14.33 -6.99
CA THR A 273 -4.23 14.07 -5.72
C THR A 273 -4.02 12.62 -5.29
N TYR A 274 -3.73 12.43 -4.03
CA TYR A 274 -3.69 11.16 -3.31
C TYR A 274 -4.74 11.19 -2.20
N ASP A 275 -5.69 10.30 -2.26
CA ASP A 275 -6.70 10.08 -1.23
C ASP A 275 -6.18 9.00 -0.31
N LEU A 276 -5.81 9.37 0.90
CA LEU A 276 -5.15 8.47 1.85
C LEU A 276 -6.16 8.00 2.90
N LEU A 277 -6.25 6.70 3.07
CA LEU A 277 -7.05 6.08 4.11
C LEU A 277 -6.14 5.42 5.14
N PHE A 278 -6.34 5.78 6.39
CA PHE A 278 -5.78 5.11 7.54
C PHE A 278 -6.92 4.35 8.23
N ILE A 279 -6.78 3.04 8.38
CA ILE A 279 -7.83 2.17 8.87
C ILE A 279 -7.32 1.34 10.03
N GLN A 280 -8.12 1.30 11.10
CA GLN A 280 -7.87 0.50 12.30
C GLN A 280 -9.11 -0.30 12.67
N SER A 281 -8.90 -1.55 13.06
CA SER A 281 -9.96 -2.45 13.51
C SER A 281 -9.42 -3.44 14.53
N VAL A 282 -10.30 -3.96 15.40
CA VAL A 282 -9.92 -4.83 16.50
C VAL A 282 -10.63 -6.18 16.38
N ALA A 283 -9.91 -7.26 16.65
CA ALA A 283 -10.51 -8.57 16.81
C ALA A 283 -11.36 -8.62 18.09
N PRO A 284 -12.60 -9.16 18.09
CA PRO A 284 -13.37 -9.33 19.30
C PRO A 284 -12.65 -10.22 20.33
N TYR A 285 -12.98 -10.02 21.61
CA TYR A 285 -12.47 -10.81 22.73
C TYR A 285 -13.06 -12.22 22.77
#